data_176b240bae42360a6e7054a6b80ddec5
#
_entry.id   176b240bae42360a6e7054a6b80ddec5
#
_cell.length_a   1.000
_cell.length_b   1.000
_cell.length_c   1.000
_cell.angle_alpha   90.00
_cell.angle_beta   90.00
_cell.angle_gamma   90.00
#
_symmetry.space_group_name_H-M   'P 1'
#
loop_
_entity.id
_entity.type
_entity.pdbx_description
1 polymer ?
#
loop_
_entity_poly.entity_id
_entity_poly.type
_entity_poly.pdbx_seq_one_letter_code
_entity_poly.pdbx_strand_id
1 'polypeptide(L)'
;MSKQRLEGKVAIVTGGASGIGAETVRLFVENGAFVVIADVNDELGHQVASSIGVDKVSFHHCDVRDEKQVEETVAFAVDKYGSLDIMFSNAGIGGSSSSILDLDLNDLDNTVAVNVRGAAACIKHAARVMVERKTRGSIICTASTASMAGMDACGHDYTTSKHGLVGLVRSACGELGAYGIRVNSISPYVVATPLSCGVLGLEASEVESAGAVDANLKGIVLKPIHIAEAALFLASDQSAYISGHNLPVDGGLLAVNRSVASKNPLHNMN
;
A
#
# COMPACT_ATOMS: atom_id res chain seq x y z
N MET A 1 -28.21 10.37 -6.62
CA MET A 1 -27.20 9.38 -6.17
C MET A 1 -25.83 10.01 -6.40
N SER A 2 -24.94 10.04 -5.41
CA SER A 2 -23.57 10.50 -5.62
C SER A 2 -22.88 9.54 -6.61
N LYS A 3 -22.20 10.11 -7.61
CA LYS A 3 -21.45 9.31 -8.59
C LYS A 3 -20.39 8.48 -7.84
N GLN A 4 -20.32 7.19 -8.10
CA GLN A 4 -19.27 6.32 -7.52
C GLN A 4 -17.90 6.82 -7.98
N ARG A 5 -16.93 6.88 -7.05
CA ARG A 5 -15.63 7.56 -7.26
C ARG A 5 -14.74 6.85 -8.29
N LEU A 6 -14.93 5.55 -8.50
CA LEU A 6 -14.17 4.69 -9.42
C LEU A 6 -15.09 3.99 -10.44
N GLU A 7 -16.24 4.56 -10.76
CA GLU A 7 -17.19 3.95 -11.68
C GLU A 7 -16.55 3.57 -13.01
N GLY A 8 -16.59 2.27 -13.35
CA GLY A 8 -16.05 1.70 -14.57
C GLY A 8 -14.52 1.62 -14.66
N LYS A 9 -13.79 2.02 -13.59
CA LYS A 9 -12.32 1.92 -13.54
C LYS A 9 -11.87 0.49 -13.30
N VAL A 10 -10.73 0.13 -13.88
CA VAL A 10 -10.08 -1.17 -13.67
C VAL A 10 -8.86 -0.99 -12.79
N ALA A 11 -8.80 -1.75 -11.70
CA ALA A 11 -7.71 -1.71 -10.73
C ALA A 11 -7.04 -3.07 -10.55
N ILE A 12 -5.73 -3.07 -10.32
CA ILE A 12 -4.99 -4.21 -9.77
C ILE A 12 -4.58 -3.85 -8.35
N VAL A 13 -4.78 -4.78 -7.41
CA VAL A 13 -4.33 -4.66 -6.01
C VAL A 13 -3.41 -5.84 -5.71
N THR A 14 -2.10 -5.57 -5.55
CA THR A 14 -1.16 -6.61 -5.12
C THR A 14 -1.19 -6.77 -3.60
N GLY A 15 -1.00 -8.01 -3.11
CA GLY A 15 -1.25 -8.33 -1.70
C GLY A 15 -2.74 -8.15 -1.34
N GLY A 16 -3.63 -8.42 -2.32
CA GLY A 16 -5.06 -8.14 -2.21
C GLY A 16 -5.87 -9.21 -1.48
N ALA A 17 -5.24 -10.31 -1.06
CA ALA A 17 -5.91 -11.41 -0.37
C ALA A 17 -6.11 -11.18 1.13
N SER A 18 -5.46 -10.17 1.73
CA SER A 18 -5.55 -9.92 3.17
C SER A 18 -5.33 -8.46 3.56
N GLY A 19 -5.58 -8.13 4.83
CA GLY A 19 -5.24 -6.86 5.46
C GLY A 19 -5.69 -5.62 4.68
N ILE A 20 -4.77 -4.68 4.48
CA ILE A 20 -5.02 -3.42 3.75
C ILE A 20 -5.48 -3.69 2.31
N GLY A 21 -4.86 -4.67 1.64
CA GLY A 21 -5.19 -5.02 0.26
C GLY A 21 -6.63 -5.49 0.11
N ALA A 22 -7.07 -6.47 0.91
CA ALA A 22 -8.43 -7.00 0.86
C ALA A 22 -9.49 -5.93 1.19
N GLU A 23 -9.21 -5.06 2.16
CA GLU A 23 -10.11 -3.94 2.48
C GLU A 23 -10.19 -2.94 1.32
N THR A 24 -9.05 -2.65 0.66
CA THR A 24 -9.03 -1.78 -0.52
C THR A 24 -9.80 -2.38 -1.68
N VAL A 25 -9.69 -3.70 -1.91
CA VAL A 25 -10.49 -4.39 -2.95
C VAL A 25 -11.98 -4.18 -2.72
N ARG A 26 -12.47 -4.40 -1.47
CA ARG A 26 -13.89 -4.17 -1.12
C ARG A 26 -14.30 -2.74 -1.41
N LEU A 27 -13.55 -1.79 -0.88
CA LEU A 27 -13.88 -0.37 -1.01
C LEU A 27 -13.85 0.11 -2.47
N PHE A 28 -12.91 -0.37 -3.28
CA PHE A 28 -12.82 -0.02 -4.71
C PHE A 28 -14.04 -0.55 -5.48
N VAL A 29 -14.46 -1.78 -5.20
CA VAL A 29 -15.67 -2.37 -5.83
C VAL A 29 -16.94 -1.64 -5.41
N GLU A 30 -17.09 -1.28 -4.14
CA GLU A 30 -18.19 -0.46 -3.62
C GLU A 30 -18.26 0.90 -4.31
N ASN A 31 -17.10 1.41 -4.76
CA ASN A 31 -17.00 2.65 -5.52
C ASN A 31 -17.04 2.47 -7.03
N GLY A 32 -17.43 1.29 -7.53
CA GLY A 32 -17.73 1.04 -8.93
C GLY A 32 -16.60 0.46 -9.77
N ALA A 33 -15.43 0.15 -9.18
CA ALA A 33 -14.31 -0.42 -9.90
C ALA A 33 -14.49 -1.92 -10.21
N PHE A 34 -13.84 -2.36 -11.29
CA PHE A 34 -13.46 -3.76 -11.50
C PHE A 34 -12.07 -3.98 -10.91
N VAL A 35 -11.86 -5.06 -10.17
CA VAL A 35 -10.60 -5.27 -9.44
C VAL A 35 -10.01 -6.66 -9.72
N VAL A 36 -8.72 -6.68 -10.03
CA VAL A 36 -7.90 -7.90 -10.01
C VAL A 36 -7.14 -7.96 -8.68
N ILE A 37 -7.41 -8.98 -7.89
CA ILE A 37 -6.62 -9.35 -6.73
C ILE A 37 -5.37 -10.08 -7.25
N ALA A 38 -4.19 -9.58 -6.94
CA ALA A 38 -2.92 -10.22 -7.25
C ALA A 38 -2.23 -10.62 -5.94
N ASP A 39 -2.07 -11.91 -5.68
CA ASP A 39 -1.52 -12.42 -4.42
C ASP A 39 -0.87 -13.79 -4.63
N VAL A 40 0.03 -14.17 -3.73
CA VAL A 40 0.62 -15.52 -3.68
C VAL A 40 -0.28 -16.54 -2.98
N ASN A 41 -1.27 -16.08 -2.23
CA ASN A 41 -2.19 -16.94 -1.49
C ASN A 41 -3.49 -17.15 -2.28
N ASP A 42 -3.51 -18.25 -3.05
CA ASP A 42 -4.62 -18.61 -3.94
C ASP A 42 -5.93 -18.80 -3.17
N GLU A 43 -5.88 -19.48 -2.03
CA GLU A 43 -7.05 -19.79 -1.24
C GLU A 43 -7.73 -18.53 -0.72
N LEU A 44 -6.96 -17.66 -0.03
CA LEU A 44 -7.49 -16.39 0.48
C LEU A 44 -7.93 -15.46 -0.64
N GLY A 45 -7.16 -15.40 -1.75
CA GLY A 45 -7.51 -14.58 -2.92
C GLY A 45 -8.87 -14.97 -3.52
N HIS A 46 -9.10 -16.25 -3.70
CA HIS A 46 -10.40 -16.76 -4.17
C HIS A 46 -11.53 -16.53 -3.16
N GLN A 47 -11.25 -16.68 -1.85
CA GLN A 47 -12.23 -16.39 -0.80
C GLN A 47 -12.66 -14.93 -0.82
N VAL A 48 -11.70 -13.99 -0.91
CA VAL A 48 -11.99 -12.55 -0.99
C VAL A 48 -12.81 -12.24 -2.24
N ALA A 49 -12.39 -12.74 -3.42
CA ALA A 49 -13.12 -12.52 -4.68
C ALA A 49 -14.55 -13.01 -4.59
N SER A 50 -14.76 -14.23 -4.07
CA SER A 50 -16.09 -14.82 -3.92
C SER A 50 -16.98 -14.07 -2.93
N SER A 51 -16.39 -13.53 -1.85
CA SER A 51 -17.13 -12.78 -0.82
C SER A 51 -17.64 -11.42 -1.29
N ILE A 52 -17.00 -10.83 -2.30
CA ILE A 52 -17.35 -9.49 -2.84
C ILE A 52 -18.29 -9.61 -4.04
N GLY A 53 -18.03 -10.59 -4.93
CA GLY A 53 -18.79 -10.85 -6.14
C GLY A 53 -17.91 -10.98 -7.38
N VAL A 54 -17.97 -12.13 -8.00
CA VAL A 54 -17.12 -12.52 -9.13
C VAL A 54 -17.34 -11.72 -10.42
N ASP A 55 -18.42 -10.97 -10.51
CA ASP A 55 -18.69 -10.12 -11.68
C ASP A 55 -17.74 -8.90 -11.75
N LYS A 56 -17.30 -8.40 -10.59
CA LYS A 56 -16.43 -7.22 -10.49
C LYS A 56 -15.04 -7.52 -9.95
N VAL A 57 -14.81 -8.71 -9.39
CA VAL A 57 -13.53 -9.10 -8.80
C VAL A 57 -13.02 -10.38 -9.42
N SER A 58 -11.73 -10.42 -9.69
CA SER A 58 -11.02 -11.62 -10.13
C SER A 58 -9.76 -11.80 -9.32
N PHE A 59 -9.37 -13.04 -9.12
CA PHE A 59 -8.08 -13.39 -8.56
C PHE A 59 -7.10 -13.80 -9.67
N HIS A 60 -5.85 -13.43 -9.53
CA HIS A 60 -4.73 -13.87 -10.34
C HIS A 60 -3.52 -14.14 -9.43
N HIS A 61 -2.94 -15.34 -9.50
CA HIS A 61 -1.72 -15.67 -8.75
C HIS A 61 -0.57 -14.77 -9.16
N CYS A 62 0.10 -14.13 -8.20
CA CYS A 62 1.20 -13.24 -8.51
C CYS A 62 2.18 -13.14 -7.34
N ASP A 63 3.39 -13.67 -7.53
CA ASP A 63 4.55 -13.30 -6.73
C ASP A 63 5.22 -12.07 -7.36
N VAL A 64 5.18 -10.94 -6.68
CA VAL A 64 5.75 -9.68 -7.22
C VAL A 64 7.27 -9.73 -7.41
N ARG A 65 7.97 -10.72 -6.82
CA ARG A 65 9.40 -10.97 -7.08
C ARG A 65 9.66 -11.50 -8.48
N ASP A 66 8.66 -12.16 -9.06
CA ASP A 66 8.70 -12.63 -10.43
C ASP A 66 8.07 -11.59 -11.37
N GLU A 67 8.93 -10.87 -12.08
CA GLU A 67 8.50 -9.81 -12.99
C GLU A 67 7.54 -10.32 -14.06
N LYS A 68 7.68 -11.58 -14.52
CA LYS A 68 6.81 -12.16 -15.53
C LYS A 68 5.39 -12.35 -15.01
N GLN A 69 5.21 -12.78 -13.76
CA GLN A 69 3.88 -12.90 -13.16
C GLN A 69 3.21 -11.54 -13.00
N VAL A 70 3.98 -10.47 -12.71
CA VAL A 70 3.45 -9.10 -12.71
C VAL A 70 2.97 -8.68 -14.10
N GLU A 71 3.77 -8.96 -15.14
CA GLU A 71 3.38 -8.68 -16.54
C GLU A 71 2.12 -9.45 -16.94
N GLU A 72 2.05 -10.74 -16.62
CA GLU A 72 0.89 -11.59 -16.88
C GLU A 72 -0.36 -11.10 -16.11
N THR A 73 -0.21 -10.61 -14.90
CA THR A 73 -1.31 -10.02 -14.12
C THR A 73 -1.85 -8.75 -14.77
N VAL A 74 -0.97 -7.90 -15.27
CA VAL A 74 -1.38 -6.69 -16.01
C VAL A 74 -2.08 -7.05 -17.31
N ALA A 75 -1.55 -8.01 -18.07
CA ALA A 75 -2.20 -8.52 -19.28
C ALA A 75 -3.58 -9.12 -18.97
N PHE A 76 -3.69 -9.93 -17.93
CA PHE A 76 -4.97 -10.50 -17.49
C PHE A 76 -6.03 -9.43 -17.19
N ALA A 77 -5.66 -8.34 -16.48
CA ALA A 77 -6.59 -7.24 -16.19
C ALA A 77 -7.10 -6.58 -17.47
N VAL A 78 -6.20 -6.34 -18.43
CA VAL A 78 -6.51 -5.73 -19.71
C VAL A 78 -7.38 -6.64 -20.58
N ASP A 79 -7.05 -7.92 -20.65
CA ASP A 79 -7.80 -8.91 -21.45
C ASP A 79 -9.20 -9.11 -20.92
N LYS A 80 -9.34 -9.12 -19.58
CA LYS A 80 -10.63 -9.38 -18.93
C LYS A 80 -11.55 -8.17 -18.88
N TYR A 81 -10.99 -6.99 -18.59
CA TYR A 81 -11.78 -5.77 -18.31
C TYR A 81 -11.55 -4.64 -19.32
N GLY A 82 -10.64 -4.81 -20.29
CA GLY A 82 -10.42 -3.89 -21.40
C GLY A 82 -9.46 -2.73 -21.13
N SER A 83 -9.08 -2.45 -19.87
CA SER A 83 -8.18 -1.36 -19.51
C SER A 83 -7.39 -1.65 -18.24
N LEU A 84 -6.47 -0.74 -17.88
CA LEU A 84 -5.91 -0.62 -16.54
C LEU A 84 -5.84 0.88 -16.19
N ASP A 85 -6.58 1.27 -15.16
CA ASP A 85 -6.66 2.66 -14.68
C ASP A 85 -5.89 2.87 -13.38
N ILE A 86 -5.83 1.84 -12.53
CA ILE A 86 -5.26 1.94 -11.18
C ILE A 86 -4.34 0.73 -10.93
N MET A 87 -3.12 1.02 -10.48
CA MET A 87 -2.23 0.02 -9.89
C MET A 87 -2.02 0.35 -8.40
N PHE A 88 -2.54 -0.47 -7.51
CA PHE A 88 -2.22 -0.40 -6.09
C PHE A 88 -1.16 -1.46 -5.75
N SER A 89 0.11 -1.08 -5.82
CA SER A 89 1.26 -1.88 -5.43
C SER A 89 1.35 -1.92 -3.90
N ASN A 90 0.62 -2.86 -3.30
CA ASN A 90 0.47 -2.98 -1.86
C ASN A 90 1.18 -4.20 -1.27
N ALA A 91 1.48 -5.23 -2.06
CA ALA A 91 2.25 -6.39 -1.60
C ALA A 91 3.55 -5.99 -0.91
N GLY A 92 3.84 -6.60 0.22
CA GLY A 92 5.04 -6.33 0.99
C GLY A 92 5.23 -7.30 2.13
N ILE A 93 6.46 -7.36 2.65
CA ILE A 93 6.85 -8.16 3.83
C ILE A 93 7.52 -7.26 4.86
N GLY A 94 7.49 -7.68 6.13
CA GLY A 94 7.99 -6.90 7.27
C GLY A 94 9.50 -6.98 7.51
N GLY A 95 10.19 -7.87 6.82
CA GLY A 95 11.62 -8.09 7.03
C GLY A 95 11.94 -8.77 8.37
N SER A 96 13.21 -8.72 8.76
CA SER A 96 13.71 -9.28 10.01
C SER A 96 13.93 -8.19 11.06
N SER A 97 13.82 -8.54 12.36
CA SER A 97 14.07 -7.62 13.48
C SER A 97 15.48 -7.75 14.06
N SER A 98 16.43 -8.26 13.29
CA SER A 98 17.81 -8.47 13.74
C SER A 98 18.52 -7.15 14.05
N SER A 99 19.49 -7.20 14.99
CA SER A 99 20.44 -6.09 15.20
C SER A 99 21.20 -5.81 13.91
N ILE A 100 21.65 -4.58 13.72
CA ILE A 100 22.53 -4.23 12.58
C ILE A 100 23.82 -5.05 12.59
N LEU A 101 24.27 -5.48 13.76
CA LEU A 101 25.47 -6.28 13.91
C LEU A 101 25.31 -7.74 13.45
N ASP A 102 24.06 -8.22 13.41
CA ASP A 102 23.68 -9.59 13.07
C ASP A 102 22.77 -9.63 11.83
N LEU A 103 22.70 -8.55 11.07
CA LEU A 103 21.84 -8.44 9.88
C LEU A 103 22.25 -9.49 8.84
N ASP A 104 21.32 -10.40 8.51
CA ASP A 104 21.51 -11.30 7.36
C ASP A 104 21.20 -10.54 6.06
N LEU A 105 22.19 -10.48 5.16
CA LEU A 105 22.03 -9.83 3.86
C LEU A 105 21.06 -10.56 2.95
N ASN A 106 20.81 -11.87 3.14
CA ASN A 106 19.78 -12.58 2.39
C ASN A 106 18.36 -12.12 2.81
N ASP A 107 18.14 -11.79 4.10
CA ASP A 107 16.88 -11.20 4.56
C ASP A 107 16.69 -9.80 3.95
N LEU A 108 17.76 -8.99 3.93
CA LEU A 108 17.75 -7.70 3.26
C LEU A 108 17.40 -7.82 1.78
N ASP A 109 18.07 -8.74 1.06
CA ASP A 109 17.85 -8.97 -0.36
C ASP A 109 16.41 -9.43 -0.64
N ASN A 110 15.86 -10.36 0.17
CA ASN A 110 14.49 -10.81 0.03
C ASN A 110 13.48 -9.66 0.31
N THR A 111 13.73 -8.87 1.34
CA THR A 111 12.86 -7.73 1.69
C THR A 111 12.87 -6.67 0.58
N VAL A 112 14.04 -6.36 0.02
CA VAL A 112 14.18 -5.45 -1.12
C VAL A 112 13.55 -6.05 -2.38
N ALA A 113 13.70 -7.36 -2.61
CA ALA A 113 13.11 -8.03 -3.77
C ALA A 113 11.57 -7.90 -3.79
N VAL A 114 10.91 -8.05 -2.63
CA VAL A 114 9.45 -7.87 -2.53
C VAL A 114 9.08 -6.38 -2.54
N ASN A 115 9.59 -5.60 -1.58
CA ASN A 115 9.07 -4.27 -1.26
C ASN A 115 9.51 -3.19 -2.26
N VAL A 116 10.63 -3.37 -2.96
CA VAL A 116 11.19 -2.37 -3.88
C VAL A 116 11.16 -2.88 -5.32
N ARG A 117 11.83 -4.02 -5.58
CA ARG A 117 11.90 -4.56 -6.95
C ARG A 117 10.52 -5.00 -7.45
N GLY A 118 9.72 -5.65 -6.59
CA GLY A 118 8.33 -6.00 -6.92
C GLY A 118 7.46 -4.78 -7.21
N ALA A 119 7.57 -3.72 -6.40
CA ALA A 119 6.89 -2.46 -6.68
C ALA A 119 7.37 -1.80 -7.98
N ALA A 120 8.66 -1.89 -8.30
CA ALA A 120 9.20 -1.39 -9.56
C ALA A 120 8.62 -2.15 -10.76
N ALA A 121 8.46 -3.47 -10.67
CA ALA A 121 7.79 -4.27 -11.70
C ALA A 121 6.32 -3.84 -11.86
N CYS A 122 5.59 -3.65 -10.77
CA CYS A 122 4.20 -3.15 -10.80
C CYS A 122 4.10 -1.78 -11.48
N ILE A 123 4.96 -0.83 -11.11
CA ILE A 123 4.99 0.52 -11.74
C ILE A 123 5.31 0.39 -13.23
N LYS A 124 6.35 -0.39 -13.60
CA LYS A 124 6.80 -0.56 -14.98
C LYS A 124 5.71 -1.11 -15.88
N HIS A 125 5.11 -2.24 -15.52
CA HIS A 125 4.14 -2.91 -16.39
C HIS A 125 2.79 -2.18 -16.43
N ALA A 126 2.34 -1.60 -15.31
CA ALA A 126 1.16 -0.74 -15.30
C ALA A 126 1.37 0.52 -16.16
N ALA A 127 2.51 1.22 -16.00
CA ALA A 127 2.80 2.42 -16.77
C ALA A 127 2.90 2.14 -18.28
N ARG A 128 3.53 1.02 -18.70
CA ARG A 128 3.61 0.62 -20.11
C ARG A 128 2.23 0.54 -20.77
N VAL A 129 1.31 -0.18 -20.13
CA VAL A 129 -0.06 -0.33 -20.63
C VAL A 129 -0.81 1.00 -20.60
N MET A 130 -0.67 1.78 -19.53
CA MET A 130 -1.30 3.09 -19.42
C MET A 130 -0.82 4.05 -20.52
N VAL A 131 0.47 4.07 -20.82
CA VAL A 131 1.06 4.89 -21.90
C VAL A 131 0.57 4.41 -23.26
N GLU A 132 0.65 3.11 -23.54
CA GLU A 132 0.22 2.51 -24.81
C GLU A 132 -1.25 2.80 -25.11
N ARG A 133 -2.11 2.67 -24.09
CA ARG A 133 -3.56 2.87 -24.21
C ARG A 133 -3.98 4.32 -23.97
N LYS A 134 -3.05 5.22 -23.71
CA LYS A 134 -3.29 6.64 -23.39
C LYS A 134 -4.23 6.82 -22.19
N THR A 135 -4.16 5.90 -21.23
CA THR A 135 -4.89 5.97 -19.97
C THR A 135 -4.18 6.91 -19.01
N ARG A 136 -4.87 7.94 -18.54
CA ARG A 136 -4.36 8.84 -17.47
C ARG A 136 -4.59 8.17 -16.11
N GLY A 137 -3.71 7.22 -15.78
CA GLY A 137 -3.88 6.33 -14.64
C GLY A 137 -3.37 6.89 -13.31
N SER A 138 -3.60 6.10 -12.25
CA SER A 138 -3.05 6.32 -10.91
C SER A 138 -2.30 5.09 -10.43
N ILE A 139 -1.03 5.27 -10.06
CA ILE A 139 -0.19 4.24 -9.46
C ILE A 139 0.04 4.64 -8.01
N ILE A 140 -0.25 3.73 -7.09
CA ILE A 140 -0.16 3.97 -5.65
C ILE A 140 0.68 2.86 -5.04
N CYS A 141 1.63 3.20 -4.16
CA CYS A 141 2.47 2.22 -3.48
C CYS A 141 2.25 2.28 -1.97
N THR A 142 2.16 1.13 -1.30
CA THR A 142 2.11 1.08 0.16
C THR A 142 3.54 1.16 0.73
N ALA A 143 3.91 2.36 1.16
CA ALA A 143 5.14 2.61 1.90
C ALA A 143 4.94 2.29 3.41
N SER A 144 5.44 3.14 4.29
CA SER A 144 5.29 3.04 5.76
C SER A 144 5.76 4.35 6.39
N THR A 145 5.35 4.64 7.61
CA THR A 145 6.02 5.65 8.44
C THR A 145 7.52 5.40 8.58
N ALA A 146 7.95 4.12 8.51
CA ALA A 146 9.36 3.73 8.42
C ALA A 146 10.08 4.19 7.13
N SER A 147 9.38 4.77 6.15
CA SER A 147 9.97 5.43 4.98
C SER A 147 10.35 6.90 5.22
N MET A 148 10.01 7.43 6.40
CA MET A 148 10.17 8.84 6.74
C MET A 148 11.04 9.06 7.98
N ALA A 149 11.17 8.03 8.82
CA ALA A 149 12.01 8.03 10.03
C ALA A 149 12.49 6.61 10.32
N GLY A 150 13.60 6.47 11.03
CA GLY A 150 13.97 5.22 11.68
C GLY A 150 13.01 4.94 12.83
N MET A 151 12.57 3.70 12.96
CA MET A 151 11.65 3.26 14.01
C MET A 151 12.23 2.01 14.69
N ASP A 152 12.38 2.06 15.99
CA ASP A 152 13.02 0.97 16.77
C ASP A 152 12.32 -0.39 16.61
N ALA A 153 11.00 -0.38 16.35
CA ALA A 153 10.21 -1.59 16.13
C ALA A 153 10.31 -2.14 14.70
N CYS A 154 11.02 -1.47 13.79
CA CYS A 154 11.15 -1.87 12.40
C CYS A 154 12.57 -2.36 12.09
N GLY A 155 12.68 -3.49 11.41
CA GLY A 155 13.97 -3.99 10.93
C GLY A 155 14.70 -3.03 9.98
N HIS A 156 16.02 -3.16 9.93
CA HIS A 156 16.88 -2.34 9.08
C HIS A 156 16.57 -2.57 7.58
N ASP A 157 16.30 -3.80 7.20
CA ASP A 157 15.91 -4.23 5.86
C ASP A 157 14.55 -3.61 5.46
N TYR A 158 13.55 -3.67 6.35
CA TYR A 158 12.25 -3.06 6.12
C TYR A 158 12.35 -1.54 5.97
N THR A 159 13.01 -0.87 6.92
CA THR A 159 13.22 0.58 6.90
C THR A 159 13.94 1.01 5.61
N THR A 160 15.01 0.30 5.24
CA THR A 160 15.74 0.54 3.99
C THR A 160 14.83 0.38 2.78
N SER A 161 14.06 -0.71 2.72
CA SER A 161 13.17 -0.97 1.59
C SER A 161 12.09 0.10 1.43
N LYS A 162 11.49 0.56 2.54
CA LYS A 162 10.42 1.57 2.48
C LYS A 162 10.94 2.98 2.13
N HIS A 163 12.15 3.35 2.54
CA HIS A 163 12.83 4.55 2.04
C HIS A 163 13.13 4.44 0.54
N GLY A 164 13.66 3.31 0.08
CA GLY A 164 13.92 3.03 -1.34
C GLY A 164 12.66 3.12 -2.19
N LEU A 165 11.55 2.58 -1.70
CA LEU A 165 10.25 2.66 -2.38
C LEU A 165 9.78 4.11 -2.58
N VAL A 166 9.90 4.97 -1.58
CA VAL A 166 9.52 6.39 -1.72
C VAL A 166 10.44 7.12 -2.71
N GLY A 167 11.73 6.76 -2.75
CA GLY A 167 12.66 7.24 -3.78
C GLY A 167 12.20 6.85 -5.19
N LEU A 168 11.79 5.59 -5.38
CA LEU A 168 11.26 5.08 -6.64
C LEU A 168 9.99 5.83 -7.07
N VAL A 169 9.03 6.05 -6.16
CA VAL A 169 7.79 6.80 -6.41
C VAL A 169 8.10 8.21 -6.91
N ARG A 170 9.02 8.91 -6.25
CA ARG A 170 9.43 10.28 -6.64
C ARG A 170 10.11 10.30 -8.00
N SER A 171 10.96 9.33 -8.31
CA SER A 171 11.61 9.21 -9.60
C SER A 171 10.60 8.94 -10.71
N ALA A 172 9.72 7.94 -10.51
CA ALA A 172 8.73 7.55 -11.51
C ALA A 172 7.70 8.66 -11.81
N CYS A 173 7.29 9.44 -10.81
CA CYS A 173 6.33 10.52 -11.02
C CYS A 173 6.85 11.61 -11.96
N GLY A 174 8.16 11.86 -11.95
CA GLY A 174 8.78 12.85 -12.82
C GLY A 174 8.68 12.48 -14.30
N GLU A 175 8.90 11.20 -14.62
CA GLU A 175 8.80 10.68 -15.98
C GLU A 175 7.33 10.50 -16.42
N LEU A 176 6.53 9.84 -15.60
CA LEU A 176 5.17 9.43 -15.96
C LEU A 176 4.17 10.59 -16.00
N GLY A 177 4.51 11.71 -15.39
CA GLY A 177 3.72 12.95 -15.46
C GLY A 177 3.52 13.46 -16.89
N ALA A 178 4.48 13.26 -17.79
CA ALA A 178 4.36 13.60 -19.21
C ALA A 178 3.20 12.87 -19.92
N TYR A 179 2.80 11.72 -19.39
CA TYR A 179 1.68 10.91 -19.91
C TYR A 179 0.39 11.13 -19.12
N GLY A 180 0.39 12.05 -18.16
CA GLY A 180 -0.76 12.29 -17.28
C GLY A 180 -1.00 11.18 -16.24
N ILE A 181 -0.01 10.33 -15.98
CA ILE A 181 -0.07 9.26 -14.99
C ILE A 181 0.46 9.81 -13.67
N ARG A 182 -0.29 9.62 -12.61
CA ARG A 182 0.08 10.01 -11.25
C ARG A 182 0.72 8.83 -10.50
N VAL A 183 1.78 9.11 -9.76
CA VAL A 183 2.46 8.09 -8.93
C VAL A 183 2.62 8.63 -7.52
N ASN A 184 2.02 7.96 -6.54
CA ASN A 184 2.04 8.37 -5.14
C ASN A 184 2.31 7.18 -4.23
N SER A 185 2.59 7.45 -2.96
CA SER A 185 2.66 6.44 -1.91
C SER A 185 1.80 6.82 -0.71
N ILE A 186 1.37 5.79 0.02
CA ILE A 186 0.73 5.92 1.33
C ILE A 186 1.68 5.34 2.37
N SER A 187 1.87 6.06 3.47
CA SER A 187 2.71 5.64 4.59
C SER A 187 1.86 5.40 5.84
N PRO A 188 1.34 4.17 6.02
CA PRO A 188 0.63 3.81 7.23
C PRO A 188 1.56 3.81 8.44
N TYR A 189 1.03 4.18 9.61
CA TYR A 189 1.55 3.70 10.89
C TYR A 189 1.09 2.26 11.12
N VAL A 190 1.31 1.71 12.32
CA VAL A 190 0.99 0.30 12.60
C VAL A 190 -0.53 0.06 12.50
N VAL A 191 -0.90 -0.88 11.62
CA VAL A 191 -2.28 -1.33 11.37
C VAL A 191 -2.35 -2.81 11.68
N ALA A 192 -3.32 -3.25 12.47
CA ALA A 192 -3.52 -4.67 12.75
C ALA A 192 -3.90 -5.43 11.46
N THR A 193 -2.93 -6.15 10.93
CA THR A 193 -3.01 -6.98 9.72
C THR A 193 -2.25 -8.28 9.96
N PRO A 194 -2.46 -9.34 9.15
CA PRO A 194 -1.64 -10.55 9.26
C PRO A 194 -0.13 -10.26 9.21
N LEU A 195 0.29 -9.27 8.41
CA LEU A 195 1.70 -8.87 8.34
C LEU A 195 2.21 -8.34 9.68
N SER A 196 1.57 -7.33 10.24
CA SER A 196 2.02 -6.68 11.49
C SER A 196 1.88 -7.60 12.70
N CYS A 197 0.81 -8.39 12.76
CA CYS A 197 0.61 -9.39 13.81
C CYS A 197 1.72 -10.46 13.77
N GLY A 198 2.06 -10.94 12.56
CA GLY A 198 3.13 -11.93 12.39
C GLY A 198 4.52 -11.38 12.74
N VAL A 199 4.85 -10.14 12.33
CA VAL A 199 6.14 -9.50 12.65
C VAL A 199 6.30 -9.22 14.14
N LEU A 200 5.23 -8.73 14.78
CA LEU A 200 5.26 -8.34 16.20
C LEU A 200 5.01 -9.54 17.15
N GLY A 201 4.51 -10.67 16.64
CA GLY A 201 4.10 -11.81 17.46
C GLY A 201 2.93 -11.47 18.39
N LEU A 202 2.03 -10.55 17.98
CA LEU A 202 0.93 -10.03 18.78
C LEU A 202 -0.42 -10.31 18.11
N GLU A 203 -1.45 -10.42 18.91
CA GLU A 203 -2.83 -10.46 18.43
C GLU A 203 -3.28 -9.08 17.90
N ALA A 204 -4.29 -9.08 17.03
CA ALA A 204 -4.78 -7.85 16.39
C ALA A 204 -5.18 -6.76 17.40
N SER A 205 -5.83 -7.13 18.51
CA SER A 205 -6.23 -6.20 19.56
C SER A 205 -5.04 -5.59 20.31
N GLU A 206 -3.94 -6.32 20.42
CA GLU A 206 -2.71 -5.85 21.06
C GLU A 206 -1.99 -4.86 20.15
N VAL A 207 -1.91 -5.16 18.83
CA VAL A 207 -1.36 -4.26 17.81
C VAL A 207 -2.16 -2.95 17.76
N GLU A 208 -3.50 -3.02 17.77
CA GLU A 208 -4.38 -1.85 17.81
C GLU A 208 -4.15 -1.01 19.07
N SER A 209 -4.03 -1.65 20.22
CA SER A 209 -3.81 -0.98 21.49
C SER A 209 -2.45 -0.26 21.54
N ALA A 210 -1.38 -0.93 21.10
CA ALA A 210 -0.05 -0.35 21.02
C ALA A 210 -0.03 0.87 20.07
N GLY A 211 -0.61 0.75 18.88
CA GLY A 211 -0.69 1.85 17.92
C GLY A 211 -1.50 3.05 18.44
N ALA A 212 -2.56 2.82 19.19
CA ALA A 212 -3.39 3.90 19.76
C ALA A 212 -2.67 4.68 20.86
N VAL A 213 -1.77 4.05 21.63
CA VAL A 213 -0.94 4.73 22.64
C VAL A 213 -0.01 5.73 21.99
N ASP A 214 0.61 5.35 20.88
CA ASP A 214 1.61 6.18 20.22
C ASP A 214 1.02 7.26 19.31
N ALA A 215 -0.14 7.07 18.74
CA ALA A 215 -0.79 8.06 17.88
C ALA A 215 -1.07 9.37 18.65
N ASN A 216 -0.91 10.53 18.00
CA ASN A 216 -1.32 11.82 18.57
C ASN A 216 -2.82 11.99 18.52
N LEU A 217 -3.48 11.52 17.46
CA LEU A 217 -4.92 11.57 17.31
C LEU A 217 -5.55 10.51 18.21
N LYS A 218 -6.19 10.95 19.33
CA LYS A 218 -6.80 10.08 20.32
C LYS A 218 -8.27 9.77 19.98
N GLY A 219 -8.74 8.63 20.49
CA GLY A 219 -10.13 8.17 20.33
C GLY A 219 -10.43 7.45 19.02
N ILE A 220 -9.44 7.30 18.14
CA ILE A 220 -9.56 6.55 16.88
C ILE A 220 -8.42 5.51 16.84
N VAL A 221 -8.78 4.27 16.53
CA VAL A 221 -7.82 3.19 16.26
C VAL A 221 -7.59 3.12 14.76
N LEU A 222 -6.34 3.11 14.33
CA LEU A 222 -5.99 2.96 12.92
C LEU A 222 -6.31 1.56 12.44
N LYS A 223 -7.15 1.47 11.40
CA LYS A 223 -7.63 0.21 10.81
C LYS A 223 -7.35 0.15 9.32
N PRO A 224 -7.38 -1.05 8.69
CA PRO A 224 -7.19 -1.19 7.25
C PRO A 224 -8.07 -0.26 6.41
N ILE A 225 -9.31 0.00 6.83
CA ILE A 225 -10.24 0.89 6.11
C ILE A 225 -9.69 2.32 5.98
N HIS A 226 -8.98 2.86 6.97
CA HIS A 226 -8.43 4.21 6.88
C HIS A 226 -7.34 4.33 5.80
N ILE A 227 -6.59 3.23 5.57
CA ILE A 227 -5.61 3.15 4.50
C ILE A 227 -6.30 2.96 3.15
N ALA A 228 -7.33 2.12 3.10
CA ALA A 228 -8.15 1.93 1.90
C ALA A 228 -8.83 3.23 1.44
N GLU A 229 -9.32 4.07 2.36
CA GLU A 229 -9.87 5.39 2.04
C GLU A 229 -8.82 6.35 1.47
N ALA A 230 -7.59 6.33 2.00
CA ALA A 230 -6.48 7.09 1.43
C ALA A 230 -6.12 6.59 0.02
N ALA A 231 -6.13 5.26 -0.19
CA ALA A 231 -5.94 4.65 -1.51
C ALA A 231 -7.06 5.05 -2.48
N LEU A 232 -8.31 5.00 -2.06
CA LEU A 232 -9.47 5.43 -2.84
C LEU A 232 -9.37 6.92 -3.24
N PHE A 233 -8.95 7.79 -2.32
CA PHE A 233 -8.71 9.20 -2.62
C PHE A 233 -7.63 9.35 -3.70
N LEU A 234 -6.47 8.71 -3.55
CA LEU A 234 -5.37 8.80 -4.51
C LEU A 234 -5.69 8.10 -5.84
N ALA A 235 -6.54 7.08 -5.85
CA ALA A 235 -7.00 6.42 -7.07
C ALA A 235 -7.98 7.28 -7.89
N SER A 236 -8.77 8.10 -7.22
CA SER A 236 -9.86 8.88 -7.83
C SER A 236 -9.39 10.21 -8.45
N ASP A 237 -10.28 10.83 -9.24
CA ASP A 237 -10.06 12.15 -9.83
C ASP A 237 -10.03 13.28 -8.77
N GLN A 238 -10.40 13.00 -7.51
CA GLN A 238 -10.30 13.96 -6.40
C GLN A 238 -8.85 14.34 -6.09
N SER A 239 -7.90 13.50 -6.46
CA SER A 239 -6.45 13.74 -6.33
C SER A 239 -5.77 14.05 -7.67
N ALA A 240 -6.50 14.61 -8.64
CA ALA A 240 -6.04 14.79 -10.03
C ALA A 240 -4.73 15.59 -10.17
N TYR A 241 -4.38 16.42 -9.20
CA TYR A 241 -3.15 17.24 -9.22
C TYR A 241 -2.14 16.83 -8.12
N ILE A 242 -2.24 15.58 -7.62
CA ILE A 242 -1.33 15.03 -6.60
C ILE A 242 -0.50 13.92 -7.25
N SER A 243 0.82 14.13 -7.37
CA SER A 243 1.79 13.15 -7.85
C SER A 243 3.13 13.35 -7.16
N GLY A 244 3.87 12.26 -6.92
CA GLY A 244 5.14 12.26 -6.18
C GLY A 244 4.99 12.40 -4.67
N HIS A 245 3.76 12.41 -4.15
CA HIS A 245 3.48 12.59 -2.74
C HIS A 245 3.59 11.27 -1.97
N ASN A 246 4.13 11.36 -0.77
CA ASN A 246 4.08 10.29 0.23
C ASN A 246 3.10 10.72 1.33
N LEU A 247 1.91 10.11 1.36
CA LEU A 247 0.82 10.47 2.26
C LEU A 247 0.90 9.67 3.57
N PRO A 248 1.32 10.27 4.70
CA PRO A 248 1.26 9.58 5.99
C PRO A 248 -0.19 9.41 6.45
N VAL A 249 -0.50 8.21 6.95
CA VAL A 249 -1.76 7.91 7.62
C VAL A 249 -1.39 7.35 8.99
N ASP A 250 -1.06 8.25 9.90
CA ASP A 250 -0.34 7.96 11.15
C ASP A 250 -0.90 8.67 12.39
N GLY A 251 -2.06 9.32 12.27
CA GLY A 251 -2.64 10.09 13.36
C GLY A 251 -1.77 11.24 13.85
N GLY A 252 -0.89 11.77 12.97
CA GLY A 252 0.01 12.88 13.28
C GLY A 252 1.27 12.45 14.05
N LEU A 253 1.58 11.15 14.10
CA LEU A 253 2.74 10.62 14.84
C LEU A 253 4.05 11.31 14.45
N LEU A 254 4.33 11.40 13.16
CA LEU A 254 5.57 11.97 12.64
C LEU A 254 5.56 13.50 12.54
N ALA A 255 4.40 14.13 12.67
CA ALA A 255 4.26 15.59 12.59
C ALA A 255 4.68 16.30 13.87
N VAL A 256 4.77 15.59 15.00
CA VAL A 256 5.00 16.17 16.33
C VAL A 256 6.33 15.68 16.92
N ASN A 257 7.17 16.63 17.34
CA ASN A 257 8.36 16.31 18.13
C ASN A 257 7.99 16.14 19.61
N ARG A 258 7.83 14.91 20.08
CA ARG A 258 7.43 14.57 21.44
C ARG A 258 8.46 14.98 22.51
N SER A 259 9.73 15.11 22.17
CA SER A 259 10.76 15.55 23.11
C SER A 259 10.55 16.99 23.61
N VAL A 260 9.87 17.80 22.82
CA VAL A 260 9.47 19.17 23.18
C VAL A 260 8.15 19.18 23.94
N ALA A 261 7.21 18.30 23.59
CA ALA A 261 5.88 18.21 24.19
C ALA A 261 5.92 17.77 25.68
N SER A 262 6.89 16.91 26.05
CA SER A 262 7.04 16.43 27.44
C SER A 262 7.31 17.55 28.47
N LYS A 263 7.62 18.76 28.03
CA LYS A 263 7.86 19.95 28.88
C LYS A 263 6.67 20.91 28.95
N ASN A 264 5.55 20.59 28.29
CA ASN A 264 4.38 21.47 28.32
C ASN A 264 3.54 21.19 29.56
N PRO A 265 3.42 22.14 30.50
CA PRO A 265 2.65 21.96 31.75
C PRO A 265 1.15 21.73 31.51
N LEU A 266 0.62 22.00 30.32
CA LEU A 266 -0.79 21.78 29.97
C LEU A 266 -1.13 20.30 29.71
N HIS A 267 -0.14 19.41 29.60
CA HIS A 267 -0.35 17.96 29.43
C HIS A 267 -0.70 17.23 30.73
N ASN A 268 -0.54 17.88 31.88
CA ASN A 268 -0.82 17.30 33.21
C ASN A 268 -2.18 17.72 33.77
N MET A 269 -3.08 18.29 32.97
CA MET A 269 -4.35 18.83 33.42
C MET A 269 -5.57 18.02 32.93
N ASN A 270 -5.43 16.70 32.69
CA ASN A 270 -6.58 15.80 32.47
C ASN A 270 -6.48 14.57 33.36
#